data_f3c401ac23a8136de091dde701593540
#
_entry.id   f3c401ac23a8136de091dde701593540
#
_cell.length_a   1.000
_cell.length_b   1.000
_cell.length_c   1.000
_cell.angle_alpha   90.00
_cell.angle_beta   90.00
_cell.angle_gamma   90.00
#
_symmetry.space_group_name_H-M   'P 1'
#
loop_
_entity.id
_entity.type
_entity.pdbx_description
1 polymer ?
#
loop_
_entity_poly.entity_id
_entity_poly.type
_entity_poly.pdbx_seq_one_letter_code
_entity_poly.pdbx_strand_id
1 'polypeptide(L)'
;ETAKEPNQISNEEDPVSILIVEDNVELRNFLSDILSESYRVLTATNGQEGLDQAREYIPDLIISDIMMPAMDGLDMVKNIKENREICHIPIILLSAKSSLDDRISGLEQGIDDYITKPFSATYLKIRIKSLLHQRKELQEIYWKAWSEKLNNTQETTLEEKLTPSQPQIISYDEQFMQQVMQVMEEQMENSELTVDEFAQLLNLGRSVFYQKLKSIIGLSPVDFIREIRIKRAVQLIDSGEYNFSQVAYMTGFNDPKYFGKCFKRQMGMTPSEYKENKRDDS
;
A
#
# COMPACT_ATOMS: atom_id res chain seq x y z
N GLU A 1 -9.19 31.17 -23.03
CA GLU A 1 -8.79 29.74 -23.03
C GLU A 1 -8.83 29.27 -21.58
N THR A 2 -9.84 28.46 -21.29
CA THR A 2 -10.14 27.93 -19.96
C THR A 2 -9.14 26.83 -19.63
N ALA A 3 -8.30 27.08 -18.64
CA ALA A 3 -7.47 26.06 -18.03
C ALA A 3 -8.37 24.92 -17.54
N LYS A 4 -8.17 23.72 -18.06
CA LYS A 4 -8.83 22.50 -17.58
C LYS A 4 -8.43 22.31 -16.12
N GLU A 5 -9.44 22.34 -15.24
CA GLU A 5 -9.26 21.88 -13.86
C GLU A 5 -8.74 20.45 -13.89
N PRO A 6 -7.67 20.14 -13.12
CA PRO A 6 -7.23 18.76 -12.99
C PRO A 6 -8.35 17.97 -12.32
N ASN A 7 -8.80 16.92 -13.00
CA ASN A 7 -9.80 15.93 -12.67
C ASN A 7 -10.20 15.93 -11.17
N GLN A 8 -11.47 16.16 -10.92
CA GLN A 8 -12.14 15.72 -9.70
C GLN A 8 -12.01 14.19 -9.66
N ILE A 9 -11.01 13.71 -8.92
CA ILE A 9 -10.90 12.30 -8.57
C ILE A 9 -12.04 12.05 -7.58
N SER A 10 -13.08 11.39 -8.05
CA SER A 10 -14.12 10.81 -7.21
C SER A 10 -13.44 9.93 -6.16
N ASN A 11 -13.75 10.15 -4.88
CA ASN A 11 -13.38 9.28 -3.75
C ASN A 11 -14.21 7.96 -3.78
N GLU A 12 -14.39 7.33 -4.93
CA GLU A 12 -14.83 5.95 -5.01
C GLU A 12 -13.58 5.11 -4.75
N GLU A 13 -13.50 4.55 -3.56
CA GLU A 13 -12.48 3.53 -3.24
C GLU A 13 -12.64 2.43 -4.31
N ASP A 14 -11.56 2.14 -5.05
CA ASP A 14 -11.56 1.03 -6.00
C ASP A 14 -12.04 -0.23 -5.28
N PRO A 15 -12.97 -1.00 -5.86
CA PRO A 15 -13.50 -2.17 -5.20
C PRO A 15 -12.38 -3.17 -4.91
N VAL A 16 -12.35 -3.69 -3.68
CA VAL A 16 -11.39 -4.71 -3.24
C VAL A 16 -11.43 -5.89 -4.20
N SER A 17 -10.26 -6.30 -4.68
CA SER A 17 -10.09 -7.36 -5.68
C SER A 17 -9.60 -8.66 -5.04
N ILE A 18 -10.22 -9.79 -5.39
CA ILE A 18 -9.86 -11.13 -4.92
C ILE A 18 -9.56 -12.02 -6.12
N LEU A 19 -8.38 -12.66 -6.11
CA LEU A 19 -8.04 -13.69 -7.07
C LEU A 19 -8.35 -15.07 -6.49
N ILE A 20 -9.16 -15.86 -7.20
CA ILE A 20 -9.50 -17.25 -6.89
C ILE A 20 -8.70 -18.16 -7.84
N VAL A 21 -7.90 -19.05 -7.27
CA VAL A 21 -7.11 -20.04 -8.02
C VAL A 21 -7.60 -21.43 -7.64
N GLU A 22 -8.34 -22.07 -8.53
CA GLU A 22 -9.01 -23.36 -8.27
C GLU A 22 -9.21 -24.09 -9.60
N ASP A 23 -8.76 -25.32 -9.73
CA ASP A 23 -8.89 -26.12 -10.94
C ASP A 23 -10.30 -26.69 -11.13
N ASN A 24 -10.99 -26.98 -10.03
CA ASN A 24 -12.36 -27.46 -10.06
C ASN A 24 -13.34 -26.34 -10.50
N VAL A 25 -13.94 -26.49 -11.66
CA VAL A 25 -14.84 -25.50 -12.26
C VAL A 25 -16.06 -25.18 -11.36
N GLU A 26 -16.65 -26.20 -10.71
CA GLU A 26 -17.85 -26.01 -9.89
C GLU A 26 -17.52 -25.21 -8.64
N LEU A 27 -16.41 -25.53 -7.96
CA LEU A 27 -15.97 -24.83 -6.77
C LEU A 27 -15.50 -23.40 -7.11
N ARG A 28 -14.77 -23.22 -8.22
CA ARG A 28 -14.36 -21.89 -8.69
C ARG A 28 -15.54 -21.00 -8.98
N ASN A 29 -16.59 -21.51 -9.69
CA ASN A 29 -17.81 -20.76 -9.96
C ASN A 29 -18.56 -20.44 -8.65
N PHE A 30 -18.71 -21.42 -7.76
CA PHE A 30 -19.35 -21.20 -6.45
C PHE A 30 -18.64 -20.09 -5.65
N LEU A 31 -17.30 -20.12 -5.58
CA LEU A 31 -16.53 -19.08 -4.89
C LEU A 31 -16.69 -17.72 -5.57
N SER A 32 -16.68 -17.69 -6.90
CA SER A 32 -16.90 -16.46 -7.67
C SER A 32 -18.28 -15.87 -7.40
N ASP A 33 -19.33 -16.69 -7.43
CA ASP A 33 -20.71 -16.24 -7.20
C ASP A 33 -20.88 -15.63 -5.81
N ILE A 34 -20.38 -16.30 -4.77
CA ILE A 34 -20.57 -15.82 -3.38
C ILE A 34 -19.72 -14.60 -3.04
N LEU A 35 -18.61 -14.34 -3.77
CA LEU A 35 -17.70 -13.22 -3.50
C LEU A 35 -17.96 -12.02 -4.40
N SER A 36 -18.48 -12.20 -5.61
CA SER A 36 -18.76 -11.10 -6.55
C SER A 36 -19.82 -10.11 -6.07
N GLU A 37 -20.63 -10.48 -5.07
CA GLU A 37 -21.56 -9.56 -4.41
C GLU A 37 -20.86 -8.38 -3.68
N SER A 38 -19.62 -8.57 -3.26
CA SER A 38 -18.90 -7.61 -2.38
C SER A 38 -17.52 -7.24 -2.88
N TYR A 39 -16.95 -8.02 -3.80
CA TYR A 39 -15.58 -7.90 -4.27
C TYR A 39 -15.48 -7.98 -5.78
N ARG A 40 -14.45 -7.37 -6.37
CA ARG A 40 -14.06 -7.64 -7.76
C ARG A 40 -13.34 -8.99 -7.79
N VAL A 41 -13.92 -9.98 -8.46
CA VAL A 41 -13.35 -11.34 -8.52
C VAL A 41 -12.57 -11.55 -9.81
N LEU A 42 -11.35 -12.06 -9.68
CA LEU A 42 -10.50 -12.62 -10.74
C LEU A 42 -10.42 -14.13 -10.54
N THR A 43 -10.29 -14.90 -11.60
CA THR A 43 -10.22 -16.37 -11.49
C THR A 43 -9.08 -16.95 -12.32
N ALA A 44 -8.41 -17.99 -11.79
CA ALA A 44 -7.39 -18.76 -12.47
C ALA A 44 -7.65 -20.26 -12.26
N THR A 45 -7.15 -21.10 -13.17
CA THR A 45 -7.42 -22.54 -13.20
C THR A 45 -6.28 -23.38 -12.65
N ASN A 46 -5.13 -22.78 -12.40
CA ASN A 46 -3.93 -23.43 -11.86
C ASN A 46 -2.97 -22.39 -11.27
N GLY A 47 -1.95 -22.85 -10.54
CA GLY A 47 -0.99 -21.95 -9.88
C GLY A 47 -0.18 -21.07 -10.84
N GLN A 48 0.13 -21.55 -12.06
CA GLN A 48 0.87 -20.74 -13.04
C GLN A 48 0.04 -19.56 -13.52
N GLU A 49 -1.21 -19.80 -13.92
CA GLU A 49 -2.15 -18.75 -14.30
C GLU A 49 -2.42 -17.79 -13.14
N GLY A 50 -2.54 -18.33 -11.90
CA GLY A 50 -2.69 -17.56 -10.67
C GLY A 50 -1.52 -16.61 -10.43
N LEU A 51 -0.28 -17.10 -10.60
CA LEU A 51 0.93 -16.29 -10.47
C LEU A 51 0.99 -15.16 -11.51
N ASP A 52 0.66 -15.46 -12.76
CA ASP A 52 0.67 -14.48 -13.84
C ASP A 52 -0.39 -13.41 -13.62
N GLN A 53 -1.60 -13.78 -13.22
CA GLN A 53 -2.66 -12.81 -12.84
C GLN A 53 -2.31 -12.01 -11.59
N ALA A 54 -1.67 -12.62 -10.59
CA ALA A 54 -1.22 -11.91 -9.40
C ALA A 54 -0.21 -10.81 -9.75
N ARG A 55 0.67 -11.03 -10.73
CA ARG A 55 1.63 -10.01 -11.23
C ARG A 55 0.94 -8.91 -12.04
N GLU A 56 -0.02 -9.28 -12.87
CA GLU A 56 -0.70 -8.34 -13.77
C GLU A 56 -1.67 -7.43 -13.03
N TYR A 57 -2.49 -8.00 -12.13
CA TYR A 57 -3.60 -7.28 -11.49
C TYR A 57 -3.33 -6.89 -10.04
N ILE A 58 -2.35 -7.48 -9.36
CA ILE A 58 -1.96 -7.27 -7.96
C ILE A 58 -3.20 -7.21 -7.05
N PRO A 59 -3.92 -8.35 -6.87
CA PRO A 59 -5.15 -8.40 -6.10
C PRO A 59 -4.92 -8.11 -4.61
N ASP A 60 -5.97 -7.65 -3.91
CA ASP A 60 -5.91 -7.37 -2.49
C ASP A 60 -5.86 -8.63 -1.63
N LEU A 61 -6.28 -9.78 -2.18
CA LEU A 61 -6.24 -11.08 -1.52
C LEU A 61 -6.26 -12.21 -2.57
N ILE A 62 -5.56 -13.30 -2.30
CA ILE A 62 -5.59 -14.53 -3.11
C ILE A 62 -6.23 -15.65 -2.28
N ILE A 63 -7.11 -16.42 -2.91
CA ILE A 63 -7.67 -17.68 -2.37
C ILE A 63 -7.25 -18.78 -3.35
N SER A 64 -6.49 -19.76 -2.88
CA SER A 64 -5.98 -20.82 -3.76
C SER A 64 -6.24 -22.20 -3.20
N ASP A 65 -6.60 -23.13 -4.07
CA ASP A 65 -6.44 -24.55 -3.74
C ASP A 65 -4.96 -24.92 -3.67
N ILE A 66 -4.63 -25.95 -2.90
CA ILE A 66 -3.28 -26.51 -2.83
C ILE A 66 -3.06 -27.45 -4.00
N MET A 67 -3.99 -28.36 -4.26
CA MET A 67 -3.82 -29.47 -5.21
C MET A 67 -4.32 -29.10 -6.59
N MET A 68 -3.45 -28.57 -7.43
CA MET A 68 -3.79 -28.15 -8.79
C MET A 68 -2.78 -28.71 -9.81
N PRO A 69 -3.18 -28.88 -11.08
CA PRO A 69 -2.26 -29.29 -12.15
C PRO A 69 -1.25 -28.20 -12.51
N ALA A 70 -0.18 -28.55 -13.16
CA ALA A 70 0.91 -27.70 -13.65
C ALA A 70 1.76 -27.09 -12.52
N MET A 71 1.21 -26.18 -11.75
CA MET A 71 1.82 -25.58 -10.55
C MET A 71 0.81 -25.72 -9.42
N ASP A 72 1.21 -26.29 -8.30
CA ASP A 72 0.37 -26.38 -7.12
C ASP A 72 0.31 -25.05 -6.34
N GLY A 73 -0.61 -24.99 -5.35
CA GLY A 73 -0.83 -23.78 -4.58
C GLY A 73 0.37 -23.41 -3.70
N LEU A 74 1.13 -24.37 -3.19
CA LEU A 74 2.31 -24.12 -2.34
C LEU A 74 3.46 -23.55 -3.16
N ASP A 75 3.73 -24.11 -4.34
CA ASP A 75 4.73 -23.58 -5.27
C ASP A 75 4.35 -22.16 -5.74
N MET A 76 3.07 -21.92 -6.02
CA MET A 76 2.59 -20.57 -6.35
C MET A 76 2.83 -19.59 -5.19
N VAL A 77 2.49 -19.97 -3.95
CA VAL A 77 2.73 -19.13 -2.76
C VAL A 77 4.20 -18.79 -2.63
N LYS A 78 5.09 -19.78 -2.72
CA LYS A 78 6.54 -19.58 -2.66
C LYS A 78 6.99 -18.54 -3.70
N ASN A 79 6.58 -18.70 -4.96
CA ASN A 79 6.93 -17.77 -6.03
C ASN A 79 6.38 -16.34 -5.77
N ILE A 80 5.18 -16.22 -5.19
CA ILE A 80 4.60 -14.93 -4.81
C ILE A 80 5.40 -14.29 -3.68
N LYS A 81 5.72 -15.04 -2.61
CA LYS A 81 6.41 -14.52 -1.42
C LYS A 81 7.88 -14.17 -1.68
N GLU A 82 8.52 -14.82 -2.65
CA GLU A 82 9.87 -14.47 -3.13
C GLU A 82 9.90 -13.28 -4.10
N ASN A 83 8.76 -12.87 -4.65
CA ASN A 83 8.67 -11.76 -5.60
C ASN A 83 8.43 -10.42 -4.88
N ARG A 84 9.39 -9.48 -5.01
CA ARG A 84 9.36 -8.16 -4.35
C ARG A 84 8.14 -7.31 -4.67
N GLU A 85 7.52 -7.50 -5.82
CA GLU A 85 6.38 -6.68 -6.26
C GLU A 85 5.06 -7.14 -5.65
N ILE A 86 4.91 -8.45 -5.38
CA ILE A 86 3.64 -9.09 -5.00
C ILE A 86 3.71 -9.87 -3.66
N CYS A 87 4.87 -9.92 -2.97
CA CYS A 87 5.05 -10.66 -1.71
C CYS A 87 4.10 -10.19 -0.59
N HIS A 88 3.64 -8.97 -0.68
CA HIS A 88 2.73 -8.34 0.28
C HIS A 88 1.28 -8.84 0.19
N ILE A 89 0.88 -9.52 -0.90
CA ILE A 89 -0.50 -9.99 -1.09
C ILE A 89 -0.81 -11.10 -0.09
N PRO A 90 -1.88 -10.96 0.73
CA PRO A 90 -2.32 -12.00 1.64
C PRO A 90 -2.91 -13.19 0.87
N ILE A 91 -2.64 -14.40 1.38
CA ILE A 91 -3.03 -15.64 0.72
C ILE A 91 -3.76 -16.55 1.70
N ILE A 92 -4.96 -17.00 1.31
CA ILE A 92 -5.72 -18.06 1.98
C ILE A 92 -5.55 -19.34 1.15
N LEU A 93 -5.05 -20.40 1.76
CA LEU A 93 -5.04 -21.73 1.12
C LEU A 93 -6.26 -22.55 1.51
N LEU A 94 -6.88 -23.17 0.52
CA LEU A 94 -7.94 -24.16 0.67
C LEU A 94 -7.34 -25.57 0.58
N SER A 95 -7.61 -26.45 1.55
CA SER A 95 -7.03 -27.79 1.57
C SER A 95 -8.01 -28.87 1.91
N ALA A 96 -7.90 -30.02 1.27
CA ALA A 96 -8.63 -31.24 1.64
C ALA A 96 -8.01 -31.95 2.85
N LYS A 97 -6.78 -31.60 3.28
CA LYS A 97 -6.06 -32.25 4.37
C LYS A 97 -6.05 -31.41 5.63
N SER A 98 -6.31 -32.06 6.76
CA SER A 98 -6.25 -31.46 8.09
C SER A 98 -4.97 -31.78 8.86
N SER A 99 -3.89 -32.27 8.16
CA SER A 99 -2.66 -32.65 8.86
C SER A 99 -1.96 -31.42 9.42
N LEU A 100 -1.51 -31.50 10.66
CA LEU A 100 -0.76 -30.45 11.35
C LEU A 100 0.54 -30.12 10.59
N ASP A 101 1.17 -31.11 9.98
CA ASP A 101 2.44 -30.94 9.26
C ASP A 101 2.30 -30.10 7.98
N ASP A 102 1.19 -30.27 7.24
CA ASP A 102 0.90 -29.44 6.05
C ASP A 102 0.59 -27.98 6.44
N ARG A 103 -0.01 -27.77 7.63
CA ARG A 103 -0.29 -26.43 8.16
C ARG A 103 0.98 -25.73 8.64
N ILE A 104 1.89 -26.46 9.29
CA ILE A 104 3.17 -25.92 9.78
C ILE A 104 4.06 -25.52 8.61
N SER A 105 4.22 -26.41 7.62
CA SER A 105 5.04 -26.09 6.42
C SER A 105 4.45 -24.92 5.61
N GLY A 106 3.13 -24.78 5.58
CA GLY A 106 2.47 -23.65 4.94
C GLY A 106 2.71 -22.33 5.66
N LEU A 107 2.61 -22.30 7.00
CA LEU A 107 2.89 -21.10 7.80
C LEU A 107 4.35 -20.64 7.71
N GLU A 108 5.30 -21.58 7.61
CA GLU A 108 6.72 -21.28 7.36
C GLU A 108 6.97 -20.64 5.99
N GLN A 109 6.08 -20.87 5.01
CA GLN A 109 6.15 -20.26 3.67
C GLN A 109 5.46 -18.90 3.56
N GLY A 110 4.94 -18.33 4.66
CA GLY A 110 4.34 -16.99 4.68
C GLY A 110 2.87 -16.96 4.24
N ILE A 111 2.13 -18.04 4.42
CA ILE A 111 0.68 -18.12 4.21
C ILE A 111 -0.02 -17.37 5.35
N ASP A 112 -1.00 -16.55 4.99
CA ASP A 112 -1.71 -15.71 5.96
C ASP A 112 -2.87 -16.47 6.64
N ASP A 113 -3.48 -17.45 5.94
CA ASP A 113 -4.52 -18.31 6.49
C ASP A 113 -4.67 -19.64 5.74
N TYR A 114 -5.29 -20.61 6.44
CA TYR A 114 -5.47 -21.97 5.95
C TYR A 114 -6.89 -22.46 6.28
N ILE A 115 -7.66 -22.83 5.28
CA ILE A 115 -9.05 -23.28 5.43
C ILE A 115 -9.20 -24.72 4.93
N THR A 116 -9.69 -25.61 5.79
CA THR A 116 -9.93 -27.01 5.41
C THR A 116 -11.24 -27.19 4.67
N LYS A 117 -11.23 -27.93 3.56
CA LYS A 117 -12.43 -28.41 2.85
C LYS A 117 -13.01 -29.64 3.57
N PRO A 118 -14.34 -29.73 3.76
CA PRO A 118 -15.37 -28.77 3.36
C PRO A 118 -15.49 -27.58 4.31
N PHE A 119 -15.75 -26.40 3.78
CA PHE A 119 -15.96 -25.18 4.54
C PHE A 119 -17.32 -24.53 4.24
N SER A 120 -17.81 -23.70 5.13
CA SER A 120 -19.02 -22.91 4.86
C SER A 120 -18.66 -21.58 4.20
N ALA A 121 -19.54 -21.12 3.28
CA ALA A 121 -19.40 -19.80 2.64
C ALA A 121 -19.32 -18.66 3.67
N THR A 122 -20.11 -18.75 4.74
CA THR A 122 -20.10 -17.78 5.84
C THR A 122 -18.74 -17.72 6.55
N TYR A 123 -18.14 -18.89 6.83
CA TYR A 123 -16.83 -18.96 7.47
C TYR A 123 -15.75 -18.33 6.58
N LEU A 124 -15.74 -18.66 5.28
CA LEU A 124 -14.80 -18.07 4.31
C LEU A 124 -14.96 -16.53 4.23
N LYS A 125 -16.21 -16.03 4.10
CA LYS A 125 -16.47 -14.58 4.06
C LYS A 125 -15.99 -13.87 5.35
N ILE A 126 -16.14 -14.49 6.52
CA ILE A 126 -15.65 -13.93 7.79
C ILE A 126 -14.11 -13.88 7.80
N ARG A 127 -13.43 -14.94 7.35
CA ARG A 127 -11.95 -14.99 7.31
C ARG A 127 -11.37 -13.95 6.35
N ILE A 128 -11.95 -13.83 5.15
CA ILE A 128 -11.58 -12.78 4.18
C ILE A 128 -11.71 -11.39 4.82
N LYS A 129 -12.86 -11.10 5.43
CA LYS A 129 -13.13 -9.81 6.08
C LYS A 129 -12.14 -9.51 7.21
N SER A 130 -11.82 -10.53 8.02
CA SER A 130 -10.84 -10.41 9.10
C SER A 130 -9.44 -10.10 8.60
N LEU A 131 -8.96 -10.80 7.57
CA LEU A 131 -7.64 -10.55 6.99
C LEU A 131 -7.53 -9.17 6.35
N LEU A 132 -8.54 -8.77 5.58
CA LEU A 132 -8.56 -7.44 4.96
C LEU A 132 -8.62 -6.32 6.02
N HIS A 133 -9.34 -6.53 7.12
CA HIS A 133 -9.41 -5.59 8.24
C HIS A 133 -8.08 -5.47 8.98
N GLN A 134 -7.47 -6.60 9.36
CA GLN A 134 -6.15 -6.63 9.99
C GLN A 134 -5.10 -5.93 9.13
N ARG A 135 -5.16 -6.12 7.81
CA ARG A 135 -4.27 -5.44 6.89
C ARG A 135 -4.47 -3.93 6.91
N LYS A 136 -5.71 -3.46 6.91
CA LYS A 136 -6.03 -2.02 6.99
C LYS A 136 -5.49 -1.41 8.29
N GLU A 137 -5.66 -2.08 9.42
CA GLU A 137 -5.09 -1.64 10.71
C GLU A 137 -3.55 -1.57 10.66
N LEU A 138 -2.90 -2.57 10.07
CA LEU A 138 -1.44 -2.57 9.88
C LEU A 138 -0.98 -1.42 8.97
N GLN A 139 -1.71 -1.11 7.91
CA GLN A 139 -1.42 0.03 7.03
C GLN A 139 -1.49 1.36 7.80
N GLU A 140 -2.50 1.55 8.63
CA GLU A 140 -2.66 2.76 9.45
C GLU A 140 -1.51 2.91 10.46
N ILE A 141 -1.13 1.81 11.16
CA ILE A 141 0.00 1.79 12.10
C ILE A 141 1.31 2.08 11.36
N TYR A 142 1.52 1.43 10.22
CA TYR A 142 2.74 1.59 9.42
C TYR A 142 2.88 3.03 8.91
N TRP A 143 1.79 3.59 8.36
CA TRP A 143 1.76 4.97 7.92
C TRP A 143 2.02 5.96 9.06
N LYS A 144 1.43 5.73 10.23
CA LYS A 144 1.65 6.57 11.41
C LYS A 144 3.13 6.54 11.83
N ALA A 145 3.71 5.36 11.96
CA ALA A 145 5.13 5.21 12.33
C ALA A 145 6.08 5.89 11.33
N TRP A 146 5.82 5.74 10.03
CA TRP A 146 6.58 6.42 8.98
C TRP A 146 6.41 7.94 9.04
N SER A 147 5.21 8.42 9.28
CA SER A 147 4.93 9.84 9.35
C SER A 147 5.56 10.51 10.58
N GLU A 148 5.69 9.79 11.69
CA GLU A 148 6.39 10.26 12.89
C GLU A 148 7.92 10.33 12.68
N LYS A 149 8.51 9.34 11.99
CA LYS A 149 9.93 9.39 11.60
C LYS A 149 10.28 10.62 10.76
N LEU A 150 9.38 11.02 9.85
CA LEU A 150 9.56 12.24 9.03
C LEU A 150 9.55 13.52 9.85
N ASN A 151 8.77 13.57 10.93
CA ASN A 151 8.69 14.75 11.80
C ASN A 151 9.93 14.85 12.72
N ASN A 152 10.58 13.73 13.07
CA ASN A 152 11.69 13.67 14.01
C ASN A 152 13.09 13.77 13.36
N THR A 153 13.20 14.07 12.07
CA THR A 153 14.49 14.13 11.36
C THR A 153 15.40 15.29 11.80
N GLN A 154 15.04 16.08 12.82
CA GLN A 154 15.86 17.19 13.34
C GLN A 154 16.81 16.83 14.49
N GLU A 155 16.75 15.60 15.08
CA GLU A 155 17.63 15.24 16.19
C GLU A 155 18.23 13.84 16.08
N THR A 156 18.91 13.54 14.99
CA THR A 156 19.87 12.42 15.03
C THR A 156 21.18 12.97 15.57
N THR A 157 21.41 12.82 16.86
CA THR A 157 22.68 13.17 17.51
C THR A 157 23.85 12.42 16.88
N LEU A 158 25.01 13.06 16.79
CA LEU A 158 26.26 12.48 16.25
C LEU A 158 26.62 11.12 16.88
N GLU A 159 26.13 10.84 18.09
CA GLU A 159 26.35 9.59 18.82
C GLU A 159 25.61 8.38 18.22
N GLU A 160 24.41 8.55 17.63
CA GLU A 160 23.69 7.45 16.96
C GLU A 160 24.34 7.02 15.63
N LYS A 161 25.12 7.91 14.99
CA LYS A 161 25.86 7.60 13.76
C LYS A 161 27.13 6.78 13.99
N LEU A 162 27.61 6.65 15.24
CA LEU A 162 28.85 5.98 15.58
C LEU A 162 28.65 4.57 16.18
N THR A 163 27.41 4.17 16.47
CA THR A 163 27.13 2.80 16.90
C THR A 163 26.92 1.91 15.66
N PRO A 164 27.66 0.79 15.50
CA PRO A 164 27.39 -0.16 14.45
C PRO A 164 25.96 -0.67 14.61
N SER A 165 25.08 -0.33 13.67
CA SER A 165 23.72 -0.89 13.63
C SER A 165 23.82 -2.41 13.49
N GLN A 166 23.10 -3.15 14.33
CA GLN A 166 22.91 -4.58 14.08
C GLN A 166 22.31 -4.74 12.67
N PRO A 167 22.74 -5.76 11.89
CA PRO A 167 22.18 -6.01 10.58
C PRO A 167 20.68 -6.31 10.75
N GLN A 168 19.84 -5.30 10.53
CA GLN A 168 18.40 -5.48 10.47
C GLN A 168 18.09 -6.11 9.12
N ILE A 169 17.41 -7.25 9.12
CA ILE A 169 16.79 -7.79 7.91
C ILE A 169 15.64 -6.86 7.58
N ILE A 170 15.93 -5.88 6.71
CA ILE A 170 14.92 -4.93 6.23
C ILE A 170 13.98 -5.69 5.31
N SER A 171 12.69 -5.67 5.60
CA SER A 171 11.70 -6.33 4.74
C SER A 171 11.68 -5.70 3.34
N TYR A 172 11.21 -6.44 2.35
CA TYR A 172 11.07 -5.90 0.98
C TYR A 172 10.18 -4.66 0.92
N ASP A 173 9.18 -4.59 1.78
CA ASP A 173 8.28 -3.46 1.87
C ASP A 173 8.95 -2.23 2.51
N GLU A 174 9.80 -2.42 3.50
CA GLU A 174 10.62 -1.34 4.07
C GLU A 174 11.63 -0.80 3.05
N GLN A 175 12.30 -1.68 2.30
CA GLN A 175 13.22 -1.27 1.21
C GLN A 175 12.47 -0.45 0.15
N PHE A 176 11.28 -0.92 -0.24
CA PHE A 176 10.43 -0.19 -1.19
C PHE A 176 10.05 1.20 -0.66
N MET A 177 9.59 1.29 0.59
CA MET A 177 9.22 2.57 1.19
C MET A 177 10.40 3.52 1.35
N GLN A 178 11.60 3.01 1.65
CA GLN A 178 12.83 3.83 1.66
C GLN A 178 13.11 4.43 0.27
N GLN A 179 13.00 3.65 -0.80
CA GLN A 179 13.16 4.13 -2.17
C GLN A 179 12.09 5.15 -2.55
N VAL A 180 10.81 4.88 -2.20
CA VAL A 180 9.70 5.82 -2.41
C VAL A 180 9.97 7.16 -1.73
N MET A 181 10.44 7.15 -0.49
CA MET A 181 10.76 8.37 0.26
C MET A 181 11.95 9.11 -0.34
N GLN A 182 13.00 8.39 -0.74
CA GLN A 182 14.15 9.00 -1.40
C GLN A 182 13.74 9.74 -2.68
N VAL A 183 12.98 9.08 -3.56
CA VAL A 183 12.46 9.72 -4.79
C VAL A 183 11.58 10.91 -4.45
N MET A 184 10.72 10.80 -3.41
CA MET A 184 9.87 11.91 -2.99
C MET A 184 10.67 13.11 -2.49
N GLU A 185 11.76 12.90 -1.76
CA GLU A 185 12.65 13.98 -1.31
C GLU A 185 13.38 14.65 -2.48
N GLU A 186 13.92 13.87 -3.42
CA GLU A 186 14.58 14.37 -4.62
C GLU A 186 13.64 15.16 -5.54
N GLN A 187 12.35 14.80 -5.56
CA GLN A 187 11.32 15.40 -6.40
C GLN A 187 10.37 16.34 -5.65
N MET A 188 10.70 16.75 -4.42
CA MET A 188 9.81 17.53 -3.57
C MET A 188 9.32 18.82 -4.22
N GLU A 189 10.21 19.56 -4.86
CA GLU A 189 9.92 20.86 -5.50
C GLU A 189 9.32 20.72 -6.91
N ASN A 190 9.35 19.52 -7.49
CA ASN A 190 8.87 19.28 -8.84
C ASN A 190 7.33 19.29 -8.89
N SER A 191 6.73 20.43 -9.24
CA SER A 191 5.27 20.60 -9.36
C SER A 191 4.63 19.75 -10.47
N GLU A 192 5.42 19.33 -11.46
CA GLU A 192 4.95 18.55 -12.61
C GLU A 192 5.10 17.03 -12.41
N LEU A 193 5.59 16.59 -11.25
CA LEU A 193 5.77 15.16 -10.94
C LEU A 193 4.47 14.39 -11.11
N THR A 194 4.42 13.55 -12.14
CA THR A 194 3.31 12.63 -12.39
C THR A 194 3.51 11.28 -11.70
N VAL A 195 2.42 10.52 -11.51
CA VAL A 195 2.50 9.16 -10.97
C VAL A 195 3.28 8.23 -11.88
N ASP A 196 3.22 8.46 -13.20
CA ASP A 196 3.96 7.68 -14.19
C ASP A 196 5.47 7.92 -14.08
N GLU A 197 5.91 9.17 -13.96
CA GLU A 197 7.31 9.53 -13.74
C GLU A 197 7.83 8.99 -12.41
N PHE A 198 7.03 9.09 -11.34
CA PHE A 198 7.40 8.52 -10.05
C PHE A 198 7.62 7.00 -10.13
N ALA A 199 6.69 6.28 -10.76
CA ALA A 199 6.84 4.84 -10.99
C ALA A 199 8.10 4.50 -11.79
N GLN A 200 8.40 5.27 -12.86
CA GLN A 200 9.61 5.10 -13.67
C GLN A 200 10.90 5.31 -12.86
N LEU A 201 10.95 6.31 -11.98
CA LEU A 201 12.09 6.55 -11.08
C LEU A 201 12.34 5.37 -10.12
N LEU A 202 11.29 4.62 -9.79
CA LEU A 202 11.36 3.38 -9.00
C LEU A 202 11.63 2.13 -9.87
N ASN A 203 11.75 2.26 -11.19
CA ASN A 203 11.83 1.16 -12.16
C ASN A 203 10.60 0.22 -12.10
N LEU A 204 9.42 0.77 -11.87
CA LEU A 204 8.15 0.05 -11.78
C LEU A 204 7.17 0.53 -12.85
N GLY A 205 6.24 -0.35 -13.24
CA GLY A 205 5.05 0.05 -13.98
C GLY A 205 4.08 0.84 -13.09
N ARG A 206 3.31 1.78 -13.68
CA ARG A 206 2.33 2.60 -12.95
C ARG A 206 1.38 1.78 -12.10
N SER A 207 0.80 0.70 -12.66
CA SER A 207 -0.17 -0.15 -11.95
C SER A 207 0.48 -0.84 -10.75
N VAL A 208 1.70 -1.38 -10.92
CA VAL A 208 2.47 -2.03 -9.86
C VAL A 208 2.76 -1.05 -8.73
N PHE A 209 3.26 0.14 -9.07
CA PHE A 209 3.54 1.20 -8.09
C PHE A 209 2.28 1.60 -7.32
N TYR A 210 1.17 1.85 -8.05
CA TYR A 210 -0.10 2.24 -7.44
C TYR A 210 -0.59 1.19 -6.44
N GLN A 211 -0.70 -0.07 -6.87
CA GLN A 211 -1.22 -1.15 -6.04
C GLN A 211 -0.31 -1.46 -4.86
N LYS A 212 1.01 -1.52 -5.09
CA LYS A 212 1.97 -1.79 -4.02
C LYS A 212 1.98 -0.70 -2.96
N LEU A 213 2.03 0.58 -3.35
CA LEU A 213 1.98 1.68 -2.40
C LEU A 213 0.67 1.66 -1.60
N LYS A 214 -0.47 1.56 -2.30
CA LYS A 214 -1.79 1.47 -1.67
C LYS A 214 -1.89 0.28 -0.70
N SER A 215 -1.29 -0.87 -1.06
CA SER A 215 -1.33 -2.06 -0.21
C SER A 215 -0.48 -1.94 1.06
N ILE A 216 0.60 -1.15 1.04
CA ILE A 216 1.50 -0.98 2.20
C ILE A 216 1.01 0.11 3.15
N ILE A 217 0.59 1.26 2.61
CA ILE A 217 0.25 2.46 3.42
C ILE A 217 -1.21 2.90 3.32
N GLY A 218 -2.03 2.24 2.50
CA GLY A 218 -3.45 2.56 2.34
C GLY A 218 -3.75 3.80 1.48
N LEU A 219 -2.73 4.54 1.01
CA LEU A 219 -2.88 5.76 0.24
C LEU A 219 -2.65 5.54 -1.25
N SER A 220 -3.39 6.26 -2.09
CA SER A 220 -3.04 6.36 -3.51
C SER A 220 -1.74 7.16 -3.69
N PRO A 221 -0.95 6.94 -4.78
CA PRO A 221 0.26 7.73 -5.04
C PRO A 221 0.02 9.25 -5.06
N VAL A 222 -1.11 9.69 -5.58
CA VAL A 222 -1.48 11.12 -5.60
C VAL A 222 -1.70 11.67 -4.20
N ASP A 223 -2.42 10.90 -3.35
CA ASP A 223 -2.66 11.29 -1.96
C ASP A 223 -1.38 11.26 -1.14
N PHE A 224 -0.53 10.24 -1.35
CA PHE A 224 0.79 10.14 -0.74
C PHE A 224 1.67 11.35 -1.05
N ILE A 225 1.85 11.68 -2.34
CA ILE A 225 2.65 12.86 -2.76
C ILE A 225 2.12 14.13 -2.08
N ARG A 226 0.80 14.32 -2.08
CA ARG A 226 0.16 15.48 -1.46
C ARG A 226 0.42 15.53 0.04
N GLU A 227 0.27 14.39 0.71
CA GLU A 227 0.45 14.32 2.15
C GLU A 227 1.89 14.61 2.58
N ILE A 228 2.88 14.06 1.88
CA ILE A 228 4.29 14.33 2.17
C ILE A 228 4.63 15.81 1.90
N ARG A 229 4.11 16.41 0.82
CA ARG A 229 4.29 17.83 0.53
C ARG A 229 3.72 18.73 1.63
N ILE A 230 2.53 18.42 2.16
CA ILE A 230 1.95 19.19 3.27
C ILE A 230 2.76 18.99 4.56
N LYS A 231 3.26 17.80 4.86
CA LYS A 231 4.15 17.58 6.01
C LYS A 231 5.42 18.42 5.90
N ARG A 232 6.05 18.45 4.73
CA ARG A 232 7.21 19.32 4.48
C ARG A 232 6.84 20.79 4.62
N ALA A 233 5.66 21.20 4.15
CA ALA A 233 5.18 22.57 4.31
C ALA A 233 5.02 22.97 5.79
N VAL A 234 4.52 22.05 6.63
CA VAL A 234 4.44 22.27 8.09
C VAL A 234 5.82 22.55 8.67
N GLN A 235 6.83 21.73 8.33
CA GLN A 235 8.22 21.93 8.79
C GLN A 235 8.78 23.31 8.36
N LEU A 236 8.53 23.72 7.12
CA LEU A 236 8.97 25.03 6.60
C LEU A 236 8.21 26.21 7.25
N ILE A 237 6.95 26.05 7.58
CA ILE A 237 6.19 27.05 8.33
C ILE A 237 6.71 27.18 9.75
N ASP A 238 7.06 26.06 10.38
CA ASP A 238 7.58 25.98 11.74
C ASP A 238 8.97 26.63 11.88
N SER A 239 9.82 26.55 10.85
CA SER A 239 11.10 27.27 10.83
C SER A 239 10.94 28.80 10.88
N GLY A 240 9.79 29.30 10.42
CA GLY A 240 9.49 30.72 10.40
C GLY A 240 10.23 31.54 9.34
N GLU A 241 11.11 30.93 8.57
CA GLU A 241 12.02 31.59 7.62
C GLU A 241 11.34 32.00 6.30
N TYR A 242 10.23 31.33 5.95
CA TYR A 242 9.59 31.45 4.64
C TYR A 242 8.17 32.01 4.74
N ASN A 243 7.74 32.75 3.70
CA ASN A 243 6.34 33.09 3.55
C ASN A 243 5.55 31.92 2.90
N PHE A 244 4.21 31.94 3.01
CA PHE A 244 3.36 30.84 2.56
C PHE A 244 3.45 30.59 1.05
N SER A 245 3.71 31.58 0.23
CA SER A 245 3.91 31.40 -1.22
C SER A 245 5.23 30.69 -1.51
N GLN A 246 6.30 31.05 -0.80
CA GLN A 246 7.58 30.35 -0.90
C GLN A 246 7.44 28.90 -0.46
N VAL A 247 6.80 28.65 0.68
CA VAL A 247 6.50 27.29 1.17
C VAL A 247 5.74 26.48 0.12
N ALA A 248 4.73 27.05 -0.53
CA ALA A 248 3.96 26.38 -1.56
C ALA A 248 4.89 25.93 -2.72
N TYR A 249 5.74 26.81 -3.24
CA TYR A 249 6.65 26.47 -4.34
C TYR A 249 7.72 25.47 -3.93
N MET A 250 8.34 25.62 -2.77
CA MET A 250 9.36 24.71 -2.22
C MET A 250 8.80 23.31 -1.93
N THR A 251 7.49 23.19 -1.81
CA THR A 251 6.81 21.90 -1.61
C THR A 251 6.07 21.41 -2.87
N GLY A 252 6.45 21.93 -4.04
CA GLY A 252 5.98 21.44 -5.34
C GLY A 252 4.53 21.80 -5.68
N PHE A 253 3.95 22.85 -5.05
CA PHE A 253 2.67 23.40 -5.47
C PHE A 253 2.92 24.61 -6.38
N ASN A 254 2.40 24.58 -7.60
CA ASN A 254 2.49 25.69 -8.56
C ASN A 254 1.45 26.80 -8.31
N ASP A 255 0.44 26.57 -7.47
CA ASP A 255 -0.56 27.56 -7.08
C ASP A 255 -0.70 27.64 -5.55
N PRO A 256 -0.32 28.78 -4.92
CA PRO A 256 -0.49 29.00 -3.48
C PRO A 256 -1.94 28.91 -2.98
N LYS A 257 -2.93 29.20 -3.84
CA LYS A 257 -4.35 29.07 -3.47
C LYS A 257 -4.75 27.58 -3.36
N TYR A 258 -4.29 26.77 -4.30
CA TYR A 258 -4.49 25.33 -4.28
C TYR A 258 -3.76 24.70 -3.08
N PHE A 259 -2.52 25.12 -2.82
CA PHE A 259 -1.78 24.74 -1.60
C PHE A 259 -2.61 25.01 -0.33
N GLY A 260 -3.15 26.23 -0.17
CA GLY A 260 -3.96 26.58 0.99
C GLY A 260 -5.20 25.69 1.17
N LYS A 261 -5.85 25.29 0.07
CA LYS A 261 -6.97 24.32 0.09
C LYS A 261 -6.52 22.94 0.56
N CYS A 262 -5.40 22.45 0.01
CA CYS A 262 -4.83 21.15 0.39
C CYS A 262 -4.42 21.13 1.86
N PHE A 263 -3.73 22.16 2.31
CA PHE A 263 -3.30 22.34 3.70
C PHE A 263 -4.50 22.32 4.64
N LYS A 264 -5.53 23.15 4.37
CA LYS A 264 -6.75 23.19 5.20
C LYS A 264 -7.47 21.84 5.24
N ARG A 265 -7.53 21.12 4.13
CA ARG A 265 -8.16 19.79 4.09
C ARG A 265 -7.43 18.78 4.97
N GLN A 266 -6.10 18.83 5.03
CA GLN A 266 -5.28 17.86 5.75
C GLN A 266 -5.08 18.25 7.22
N MET A 267 -4.88 19.54 7.50
CA MET A 267 -4.58 20.05 8.84
C MET A 267 -5.82 20.58 9.59
N GLY A 268 -6.99 20.63 8.93
CA GLY A 268 -8.22 21.18 9.50
C GLY A 268 -8.26 22.71 9.53
N MET A 269 -7.15 23.41 9.31
CA MET A 269 -7.00 24.86 9.36
C MET A 269 -6.11 25.39 8.26
N THR A 270 -6.19 26.68 7.96
CA THR A 270 -5.33 27.31 6.94
C THR A 270 -3.88 27.46 7.44
N PRO A 271 -2.88 27.63 6.53
CA PRO A 271 -1.49 27.90 6.93
C PRO A 271 -1.34 29.09 7.87
N SER A 272 -2.17 30.14 7.71
CA SER A 272 -2.15 31.33 8.57
C SER A 272 -2.67 31.02 9.98
N GLU A 273 -3.82 30.35 10.08
CA GLU A 273 -4.40 29.91 11.36
C GLU A 273 -3.44 28.95 12.09
N TYR A 274 -2.78 28.04 11.36
CA TYR A 274 -1.79 27.13 11.92
C TYR A 274 -0.62 27.89 12.55
N LYS A 275 -0.07 28.90 11.85
CA LYS A 275 1.04 29.73 12.36
C LYS A 275 0.67 30.57 13.55
N GLU A 276 -0.58 31.08 13.60
CA GLU A 276 -1.11 31.87 14.72
C GLU A 276 -1.28 31.00 15.97
N ASN A 277 -1.96 29.86 15.85
CA ASN A 277 -2.18 28.93 16.97
C ASN A 277 -0.85 28.50 17.64
N LYS A 278 0.19 28.27 16.82
CA LYS A 278 1.49 27.85 17.35
C LYS A 278 2.24 28.98 18.08
N ARG A 279 1.96 30.26 17.76
CA ARG A 279 2.53 31.40 18.48
C ARG A 279 1.90 31.61 19.84
N ASP A 280 0.62 31.22 19.97
CA ASP A 280 -0.12 31.35 21.24
C ASP A 280 0.21 30.23 22.23
N ASP A 281 0.77 29.09 21.74
CA ASP A 281 1.19 27.94 22.55
C ASP A 281 2.69 28.02 22.98
N SER A 282 3.46 29.01 22.49
CA SER A 282 4.91 29.20 22.77
C SER A 282 5.18 30.35 23.70
#